data_7e646668dea98fcd6b176676295c8c2e
#
_entry.id   7e646668dea98fcd6b176676295c8c2e
#
_cell.length_a   1.000
_cell.length_b   1.000
_cell.length_c   1.000
_cell.angle_alpha   90.00
_cell.angle_beta   90.00
_cell.angle_gamma   90.00
#
_symmetry.space_group_name_H-M   'P 1'
#
loop_
_entity.id
_entity.type
_entity.pdbx_description
1 polymer ?
#
loop_
_entity_poly.entity_id
_entity_poly.type
_entity_poly.pdbx_seq_one_letter_code
_entity_poly.pdbx_strand_id
1 'polypeptide(L)'
;MQLLISDANILIDLEEGGLLRQLFGLPYEFRVPDILFYEELEDQHGYLVDLGLGLGELDEKGMRAAFEYTRKYNGPSRNDCFALALARQERCPLLTGDKALRKAAEREAILVNGTLW
;
A
#
# COMPACT_ATOMS: atom_id res chain seq x y z
N MET A 1 -2.52 -16.46 -6.31
CA MET A 1 -1.53 -15.70 -5.53
C MET A 1 -2.23 -14.82 -4.51
N GLN A 2 -1.63 -14.70 -3.34
CA GLN A 2 -2.17 -13.81 -2.33
C GLN A 2 -1.93 -12.35 -2.72
N LEU A 3 -2.95 -11.51 -2.53
CA LEU A 3 -2.87 -10.08 -2.78
C LEU A 3 -2.32 -9.36 -1.55
N LEU A 4 -1.39 -8.43 -1.78
CA LEU A 4 -0.89 -7.52 -0.76
C LEU A 4 -1.03 -6.09 -1.26
N ILE A 5 -1.53 -5.20 -0.40
CA ILE A 5 -1.55 -3.78 -0.71
C ILE A 5 -0.33 -3.14 -0.07
N SER A 6 0.39 -2.32 -0.83
CA SER A 6 1.63 -1.70 -0.37
C SER A 6 1.45 -0.20 -0.19
N ASP A 7 2.23 0.40 0.71
CA ASP A 7 2.40 1.84 0.71
C ASP A 7 3.52 2.22 -0.28
N ALA A 8 3.66 3.51 -0.57
CA ALA A 8 4.65 3.97 -1.52
C ALA A 8 6.07 3.85 -0.99
N ASN A 9 6.27 4.13 0.29
CA ASN A 9 7.61 4.21 0.87
C ASN A 9 8.36 2.89 0.83
N ILE A 10 7.66 1.77 1.07
CA ILE A 10 8.33 0.48 1.05
C ILE A 10 8.85 0.13 -0.34
N LEU A 11 8.11 0.52 -1.38
CA LEU A 11 8.53 0.29 -2.76
C LEU A 11 9.76 1.14 -3.10
N ILE A 12 9.75 2.39 -2.68
CA ILE A 12 10.89 3.29 -2.89
C ILE A 12 12.13 2.78 -2.15
N ASP A 13 11.96 2.35 -0.90
CA ASP A 13 13.06 1.80 -0.11
C ASP A 13 13.64 0.54 -0.74
N LEU A 14 12.78 -0.34 -1.23
CA LEU A 14 13.24 -1.57 -1.89
C LEU A 14 13.94 -1.26 -3.21
N GLU A 15 13.49 -0.25 -3.93
CA GLU A 15 14.17 0.20 -5.15
C GLU A 15 15.57 0.68 -4.84
N GLU A 16 15.71 1.54 -3.82
CA GLU A 16 17.01 2.06 -3.41
C GLU A 16 17.95 0.95 -2.97
N GLY A 17 17.42 -0.10 -2.36
CA GLY A 17 18.20 -1.25 -1.94
C GLY A 17 18.44 -2.27 -3.04
N GLY A 18 17.90 -2.05 -4.25
CA GLY A 18 18.07 -2.98 -5.36
C GLY A 18 17.27 -4.27 -5.21
N LEU A 19 16.19 -4.26 -4.43
CA LEU A 19 15.45 -5.47 -4.06
C LEU A 19 14.12 -5.64 -4.78
N LEU A 20 13.78 -4.78 -5.72
CA LEU A 20 12.46 -4.84 -6.39
C LEU A 20 12.25 -6.13 -7.16
N ARG A 21 13.26 -6.64 -7.84
CA ARG A 21 13.11 -7.89 -8.60
C ARG A 21 12.81 -9.06 -7.67
N GLN A 22 13.47 -9.09 -6.51
CA GLN A 22 13.22 -10.11 -5.51
C GLN A 22 11.79 -10.00 -4.99
N LEU A 23 11.30 -8.77 -4.74
CA LEU A 23 9.94 -8.57 -4.29
C LEU A 23 8.94 -9.10 -5.29
N PHE A 24 9.05 -8.69 -6.56
CA PHE A 24 8.09 -9.10 -7.59
C PHE A 24 8.27 -10.56 -8.01
N GLY A 25 9.35 -11.21 -7.58
CA GLY A 25 9.54 -12.64 -7.77
C GLY A 25 8.84 -13.50 -6.72
N LEU A 26 8.32 -12.91 -5.65
CA LEU A 26 7.60 -13.64 -4.61
C LEU A 26 6.20 -14.05 -5.09
N PRO A 27 5.60 -15.09 -4.48
CA PRO A 27 4.28 -15.58 -4.91
C PRO A 27 3.14 -14.71 -4.38
N TYR A 28 3.24 -13.41 -4.57
CA TYR A 28 2.24 -12.44 -4.17
C TYR A 28 1.92 -11.51 -5.32
N GLU A 29 0.71 -10.98 -5.32
CA GLU A 29 0.33 -9.89 -6.20
C GLU A 29 0.36 -8.61 -5.39
N PHE A 30 1.19 -7.64 -5.81
CA PHE A 30 1.32 -6.36 -5.11
C PHE A 30 0.53 -5.30 -5.83
N ARG A 31 -0.27 -4.55 -5.08
CA ARG A 31 -1.03 -3.43 -5.61
C ARG A 31 -0.90 -2.22 -4.70
N VAL A 32 -1.09 -1.05 -5.30
CA VAL A 32 -1.23 0.22 -4.57
C VAL A 32 -2.51 0.89 -5.05
N PRO A 33 -3.09 1.78 -4.24
CA PRO A 33 -4.19 2.61 -4.76
C PRO A 33 -3.73 3.39 -5.98
N ASP A 34 -4.57 3.47 -7.01
CA ASP A 34 -4.24 4.19 -8.23
C ASP A 34 -3.91 5.66 -7.95
N ILE A 35 -4.64 6.29 -7.04
CA ILE A 35 -4.39 7.68 -6.66
C ILE A 35 -2.98 7.84 -6.08
N LEU A 36 -2.57 6.91 -5.20
CA LEU A 36 -1.24 6.92 -4.62
C LEU A 36 -0.17 6.78 -5.70
N PHE A 37 -0.37 5.90 -6.66
CA PHE A 37 0.57 5.69 -7.75
C PHE A 37 0.75 6.98 -8.57
N TYR A 38 -0.35 7.58 -8.99
CA TYR A 38 -0.28 8.78 -9.82
C TYR A 38 0.31 9.98 -9.08
N GLU A 39 0.11 10.09 -7.78
CA GLU A 39 0.64 11.21 -7.00
C GLU A 39 2.08 11.02 -6.55
N GLU A 40 2.48 9.80 -6.22
CA GLU A 40 3.78 9.58 -5.58
C GLU A 40 4.77 8.74 -6.40
N LEU A 41 4.31 7.91 -7.31
CA LEU A 41 5.17 6.95 -7.98
C LEU A 41 5.33 7.17 -9.48
N GLU A 42 4.33 7.72 -10.15
CA GLU A 42 4.31 7.75 -11.62
C GLU A 42 5.52 8.47 -12.23
N ASP A 43 5.90 9.64 -11.69
CA ASP A 43 6.96 10.46 -12.30
C ASP A 43 8.32 9.77 -12.33
N GLN A 44 8.74 9.20 -11.20
CA GLN A 44 10.07 8.63 -11.08
C GLN A 44 10.07 7.11 -11.04
N HIS A 45 8.93 6.50 -10.76
CA HIS A 45 8.82 5.06 -10.52
C HIS A 45 7.74 4.40 -11.36
N GLY A 46 7.34 5.04 -12.47
CA GLY A 46 6.28 4.50 -13.33
C GLY A 46 6.56 3.11 -13.87
N TYR A 47 7.84 2.75 -14.02
CA TYR A 47 8.25 1.44 -14.50
C TYR A 47 7.85 0.29 -13.55
N LEU A 48 7.44 0.59 -12.32
CA LEU A 48 7.00 -0.44 -11.37
C LEU A 48 5.83 -1.25 -11.91
N VAL A 49 4.97 -0.63 -12.70
CA VAL A 49 3.86 -1.33 -13.34
C VAL A 49 4.38 -2.40 -14.30
N ASP A 50 5.44 -2.09 -15.04
CA ASP A 50 6.04 -3.05 -15.96
C ASP A 50 6.70 -4.22 -15.22
N LEU A 51 7.10 -4.02 -13.97
CA LEU A 51 7.66 -5.07 -13.14
C LEU A 51 6.60 -5.96 -12.47
N GLY A 52 5.34 -5.54 -12.52
CA GLY A 52 4.26 -6.35 -11.98
C GLY A 52 3.39 -5.66 -10.94
N LEU A 53 3.66 -4.38 -10.63
CA LEU A 53 2.83 -3.65 -9.68
C LEU A 53 1.46 -3.41 -10.27
N GLY A 54 0.40 -3.81 -9.54
CA GLY A 54 -0.97 -3.55 -9.93
C GLY A 54 -1.49 -2.26 -9.32
N LEU A 55 -2.51 -1.71 -9.95
CA LEU A 55 -3.21 -0.53 -9.43
C LEU A 55 -4.58 -0.96 -8.97
N GLY A 56 -4.97 -0.56 -7.76
CA GLY A 56 -6.29 -0.84 -7.22
C GLY A 56 -7.13 0.42 -7.16
N GLU A 57 -8.41 0.27 -7.40
CA GLU A 57 -9.35 1.39 -7.36
C GLU A 57 -10.26 1.24 -6.14
N LEU A 58 -10.40 2.32 -5.37
CA LEU A 58 -11.33 2.35 -4.25
C LEU A 58 -12.75 2.57 -4.75
N ASP A 59 -13.67 1.74 -4.29
CA ASP A 59 -15.09 1.96 -4.54
C ASP A 59 -15.62 3.05 -3.60
N GLU A 60 -16.92 3.32 -3.66
CA GLU A 60 -17.52 4.37 -2.84
C GLU A 60 -17.31 4.14 -1.34
N LYS A 61 -17.49 2.90 -0.89
CA LYS A 61 -17.26 2.55 0.53
C LYS A 61 -15.79 2.70 0.90
N GLY A 62 -14.90 2.28 0.00
CA GLY A 62 -13.46 2.41 0.22
C GLY A 62 -13.04 3.86 0.32
N MET A 63 -13.56 4.73 -0.52
CA MET A 63 -13.27 6.16 -0.46
C MET A 63 -13.76 6.77 0.85
N ARG A 64 -14.95 6.40 1.30
CA ARG A 64 -15.46 6.88 2.59
C ARG A 64 -14.57 6.43 3.74
N ALA A 65 -14.17 5.17 3.73
CA ALA A 65 -13.28 4.64 4.75
C ALA A 65 -11.95 5.39 4.76
N ALA A 66 -11.38 5.65 3.58
CA ALA A 66 -10.12 6.38 3.46
C ALA A 66 -10.23 7.77 4.10
N PHE A 67 -11.29 8.51 3.80
CA PHE A 67 -11.48 9.84 4.37
C PHE A 67 -11.75 9.78 5.87
N GLU A 68 -12.46 8.78 6.36
CA GLU A 68 -12.62 8.59 7.80
C GLU A 68 -11.28 8.36 8.48
N TYR A 69 -10.41 7.56 7.88
CA TYR A 69 -9.09 7.29 8.44
C TYR A 69 -8.24 8.56 8.50
N THR A 70 -8.34 9.44 7.50
CA THR A 70 -7.59 10.70 7.53
C THR A 70 -8.01 11.59 8.69
N ARG A 71 -9.27 11.52 9.12
CA ARG A 71 -9.77 12.28 10.28
C ARG A 71 -9.42 11.60 11.59
N LYS A 72 -9.45 10.28 11.59
CA LYS A 72 -9.29 9.48 12.82
C LYS A 72 -7.83 9.34 13.23
N TYR A 73 -6.92 9.29 12.27
CA TYR A 73 -5.49 9.04 12.51
C TYR A 73 -4.66 10.22 12.04
N ASN A 74 -3.79 10.75 12.91
CA ASN A 74 -2.94 11.89 12.57
C ASN A 74 -1.59 11.50 11.98
N GLY A 75 -1.10 10.29 12.26
CA GLY A 75 0.22 9.85 11.84
C GLY A 75 0.32 9.49 10.36
N PRO A 76 -0.58 8.65 9.83
CA PRO A 76 -0.53 8.26 8.42
C PRO A 76 -0.86 9.42 7.49
N SER A 77 -0.20 9.45 6.32
CA SER A 77 -0.53 10.42 5.30
C SER A 77 -1.89 10.09 4.65
N ARG A 78 -2.40 11.01 3.83
CA ARG A 78 -3.64 10.76 3.10
C ARG A 78 -3.52 9.51 2.22
N ASN A 79 -2.41 9.39 1.49
CA ASN A 79 -2.20 8.22 0.62
C ASN A 79 -2.02 6.93 1.41
N ASP A 80 -1.43 7.01 2.61
CA ASP A 80 -1.36 5.86 3.52
C ASP A 80 -2.75 5.40 3.92
N CYS A 81 -3.66 6.35 4.16
CA CYS A 81 -5.05 6.03 4.50
C CYS A 81 -5.78 5.40 3.31
N PHE A 82 -5.45 5.81 2.09
CA PHE A 82 -6.00 5.16 0.89
C PHE A 82 -5.51 3.72 0.78
N ALA A 83 -4.23 3.48 1.07
CA ALA A 83 -3.68 2.11 1.07
C ALA A 83 -4.37 1.25 2.14
N LEU A 84 -4.58 1.81 3.32
CA LEU A 84 -5.28 1.11 4.40
C LEU A 84 -6.70 0.74 3.99
N ALA A 85 -7.43 1.68 3.38
CA ALA A 85 -8.79 1.46 2.92
C ALA A 85 -8.84 0.42 1.82
N LEU A 86 -7.87 0.43 0.91
CA LEU A 86 -7.82 -0.56 -0.16
C LEU A 86 -7.58 -1.97 0.39
N ALA A 87 -6.68 -2.11 1.38
CA ALA A 87 -6.44 -3.39 2.02
C ALA A 87 -7.71 -3.92 2.68
N ARG A 88 -8.47 -3.04 3.33
CA ARG A 88 -9.75 -3.40 3.92
C ARG A 88 -10.76 -3.84 2.85
N GLN A 89 -10.88 -3.06 1.78
CA GLN A 89 -11.80 -3.35 0.68
C GLN A 89 -11.50 -4.72 0.05
N GLU A 90 -10.22 -4.99 -0.21
CA GLU A 90 -9.78 -6.22 -0.86
C GLU A 90 -9.62 -7.38 0.12
N ARG A 91 -9.82 -7.14 1.41
CA ARG A 91 -9.68 -8.14 2.47
C ARG A 91 -8.35 -8.86 2.43
N CYS A 92 -7.29 -8.08 2.32
CA CYS A 92 -5.93 -8.60 2.23
C CYS A 92 -5.00 -7.83 3.16
N PRO A 93 -3.80 -8.37 3.43
CA PRO A 93 -2.85 -7.67 4.28
C PRO A 93 -2.30 -6.41 3.64
N LEU A 94 -1.82 -5.51 4.49
CA LEU A 94 -1.11 -4.31 4.11
C LEU A 94 0.38 -4.52 4.32
N LEU A 95 1.18 -4.19 3.33
CA LEU A 95 2.64 -4.24 3.41
C LEU A 95 3.16 -2.84 3.71
N THR A 96 3.71 -2.63 4.90
CA THR A 96 4.25 -1.32 5.28
C THR A 96 5.33 -1.47 6.34
N GLY A 97 6.32 -0.60 6.28
CA GLY A 97 7.30 -0.43 7.35
C GLY A 97 6.99 0.77 8.24
N ASP A 98 5.95 1.53 7.94
CA ASP A 98 5.61 2.73 8.71
C ASP A 98 4.88 2.38 9.99
N LYS A 99 5.39 2.90 11.11
CA LYS A 99 4.87 2.61 12.44
C LYS A 99 3.46 3.13 12.65
N ALA A 100 3.22 4.37 12.21
CA ALA A 100 1.90 5.00 12.39
C ALA A 100 0.84 4.28 11.57
N LEU A 101 1.16 3.91 10.35
CA LEU A 101 0.24 3.17 9.49
C LEU A 101 -0.03 1.77 10.04
N ARG A 102 1.00 1.11 10.56
CA ARG A 102 0.84 -0.20 11.19
C ARG A 102 -0.12 -0.13 12.37
N LYS A 103 0.03 0.88 13.23
CA LYS A 103 -0.86 1.04 14.38
C LYS A 103 -2.31 1.27 13.96
N ALA A 104 -2.52 2.08 12.94
CA ALA A 104 -3.86 2.30 12.39
C ALA A 104 -4.45 1.00 11.86
N ALA A 105 -3.66 0.23 11.12
CA ALA A 105 -4.12 -1.05 10.58
C ALA A 105 -4.51 -2.02 11.69
N GLU A 106 -3.70 -2.10 12.75
CA GLU A 106 -4.01 -2.95 13.88
C GLU A 106 -5.34 -2.57 14.53
N ARG A 107 -5.59 -1.28 14.70
CA ARG A 107 -6.85 -0.80 15.26
C ARG A 107 -8.05 -1.11 14.38
N GLU A 108 -7.85 -1.17 13.08
CA GLU A 108 -8.90 -1.49 12.13
C GLU A 108 -9.00 -2.99 11.82
N ALA A 109 -8.24 -3.82 12.54
CA ALA A 109 -8.19 -5.26 12.38
C ALA A 109 -7.73 -5.68 10.97
N ILE A 110 -6.84 -4.90 10.37
CA ILE A 110 -6.24 -5.19 9.07
C ILE A 110 -4.86 -5.79 9.33
N LEU A 111 -4.59 -6.95 8.75
CA LEU A 111 -3.31 -7.63 8.90
C LEU A 111 -2.20 -6.82 8.26
N VAL A 112 -1.03 -6.80 8.91
CA VAL A 112 0.13 -6.10 8.41
C VAL A 112 1.27 -7.08 8.21
N ASN A 113 1.88 -7.03 7.03
CA ASN A 113 3.17 -7.66 6.81
C ASN A 113 4.22 -6.56 6.93
N GLY A 114 5.24 -6.81 7.73
CA GLY A 114 6.35 -5.90 7.86
C GLY A 114 7.28 -6.01 6.66
N THR A 115 8.35 -5.23 6.70
CA THR A 115 9.36 -5.27 5.66
C THR A 115 10.04 -6.63 5.67
N LEU A 116 10.07 -7.27 4.55
CA LEU A 116 10.86 -8.48 4.35
C LEU A 116 10.69 -9.50 5.46
N TRP A 117 9.64 -10.12 5.30
CA TRP A 117 9.39 -11.31 6.03
C TRP A 117 10.35 -12.46 5.71
#